data_eb4e04d47652caed9368ff8a6ce092bb
#
_entry.id   eb4e04d47652caed9368ff8a6ce092bb
#
_cell.length_a   1.000
_cell.length_b   1.000
_cell.length_c   1.000
_cell.angle_alpha   90.00
_cell.angle_beta   90.00
_cell.angle_gamma   90.00
#
_symmetry.space_group_name_H-M   'P 1'
#
loop_
_entity.id
_entity.type
_entity.pdbx_description
1 polymer ?
#
loop_
_entity_poly.entity_id
_entity_poly.type
_entity_poly.pdbx_seq_one_letter_code
_entity_poly.pdbx_strand_id
1 'polypeptide(L)'
;MKFKANTPYAAPMGPREMTQRKYNNCRANLLLVVLFTVVNLFTLTFGNSYFLFSATLPALFPAVMSELSADTEYLASMGILPEEASVLIIVGLVIGLILTVPYLLCWIFSKKRVGWMVAALVFFSMDCLLLLLTFDVSMIADILIHAWVMFYLITGVMHGFKLKKMPEDEPLPAFGEMDLNGEAAPAAEDAAAFDESLFTITEEKTEEAADNTSSEE
;
A
#
# COMPACT_ATOMS: atom_id res chain seq x y z
N MET A 1 3.77 30.89 40.26
CA MET A 1 3.68 30.31 38.91
C MET A 1 3.01 28.96 39.01
N LYS A 2 1.76 28.77 38.49
CA LYS A 2 1.04 27.50 38.50
C LYS A 2 1.32 26.80 37.17
N PHE A 3 2.13 25.75 37.19
CA PHE A 3 2.30 24.87 36.05
C PHE A 3 0.99 24.09 35.80
N LYS A 4 0.25 24.44 34.77
CA LYS A 4 -0.84 23.61 34.25
C LYS A 4 -0.21 22.44 33.48
N ALA A 5 0.02 21.32 34.14
CA ALA A 5 0.26 20.05 33.46
C ALA A 5 -1.08 19.49 32.98
N ASN A 6 -1.58 20.02 31.85
CA ASN A 6 -2.70 19.44 31.11
C ASN A 6 -2.14 18.77 29.85
N THR A 7 -1.43 17.67 30.02
CA THR A 7 -1.37 16.66 28.96
C THR A 7 -2.59 15.76 29.15
N PRO A 8 -3.60 15.82 28.28
CA PRO A 8 -4.67 14.85 28.33
C PRO A 8 -4.03 13.47 28.12
N TYR A 9 -4.07 12.62 29.13
CA TYR A 9 -3.71 11.21 29.00
C TYR A 9 -4.60 10.66 27.90
N ALA A 10 -4.03 10.41 26.72
CA ALA A 10 -4.78 9.83 25.63
C ALA A 10 -5.30 8.48 26.13
N ALA A 11 -6.61 8.32 26.20
CA ALA A 11 -7.22 7.06 26.59
C ALA A 11 -6.66 5.93 25.71
N PRO A 12 -6.39 4.73 26.25
CA PRO A 12 -5.88 3.61 25.48
C PRO A 12 -6.85 3.31 24.32
N MET A 13 -6.32 3.29 23.10
CA MET A 13 -7.11 3.02 21.90
C MET A 13 -7.69 1.61 21.96
N GLY A 14 -8.98 1.48 21.70
CA GLY A 14 -9.65 0.19 21.60
C GLY A 14 -9.09 -0.68 20.44
N PRO A 15 -9.25 -2.01 20.53
CA PRO A 15 -8.73 -2.94 19.49
C PRO A 15 -9.30 -2.64 18.10
N ARG A 16 -10.56 -2.21 18.02
CA ARG A 16 -11.21 -1.81 16.76
C ARG A 16 -10.60 -0.53 16.21
N GLU A 17 -10.38 0.46 17.04
CA GLU A 17 -9.76 1.72 16.65
C GLU A 17 -8.33 1.51 16.11
N MET A 18 -7.53 0.68 16.77
CA MET A 18 -6.21 0.31 16.29
C MET A 18 -6.27 -0.38 14.91
N THR A 19 -7.23 -1.29 14.71
CA THR A 19 -7.41 -1.99 13.44
C THR A 19 -7.89 -1.03 12.35
N GLN A 20 -8.78 -0.09 12.69
CA GLN A 20 -9.23 0.97 11.79
C GLN A 20 -8.09 1.88 11.36
N ARG A 21 -7.21 2.24 12.28
CA ARG A 21 -6.02 3.05 11.98
C ARG A 21 -5.08 2.32 11.02
N LYS A 22 -4.82 1.03 11.24
CA LYS A 22 -4.02 0.20 10.32
C LYS A 22 -4.66 0.12 8.93
N TYR A 23 -5.97 -0.09 8.85
CA TYR A 23 -6.71 -0.08 7.59
C TYR A 23 -6.59 1.26 6.85
N ASN A 24 -6.75 2.38 7.56
CA ASN A 24 -6.61 3.71 6.98
C ASN A 24 -5.19 3.99 6.46
N ASN A 25 -4.15 3.50 7.15
CA ASN A 25 -2.77 3.61 6.67
C ASN A 25 -2.57 2.83 5.35
N CYS A 26 -3.15 1.63 5.23
CA CYS A 26 -3.11 0.88 3.97
C CYS A 26 -3.83 1.62 2.83
N ARG A 27 -4.96 2.27 3.13
CA ARG A 27 -5.66 3.12 2.15
C ARG A 27 -4.83 4.35 1.74
N ALA A 28 -4.09 4.94 2.67
CA ALA A 28 -3.20 6.07 2.35
C ALA A 28 -2.11 5.67 1.35
N ASN A 29 -1.57 4.45 1.42
CA ASN A 29 -0.62 3.94 0.43
C ASN A 29 -1.24 3.82 -0.97
N LEU A 30 -2.52 3.41 -1.07
CA LEU A 30 -3.22 3.39 -2.37
C LEU A 30 -3.37 4.81 -2.96
N LEU A 31 -3.69 5.80 -2.12
CA LEU A 31 -3.74 7.20 -2.56
C LEU A 31 -2.36 7.68 -3.05
N LEU A 32 -1.30 7.27 -2.37
CA LEU A 32 0.07 7.62 -2.72
C LEU A 32 0.44 7.05 -4.10
N VAL A 33 0.04 5.80 -4.42
CA VAL A 33 0.19 5.23 -5.77
C VAL A 33 -0.52 6.09 -6.81
N VAL A 34 -1.78 6.48 -6.57
CA VAL A 34 -2.54 7.34 -7.49
C VAL A 34 -1.83 8.67 -7.71
N LEU A 35 -1.36 9.32 -6.64
CA LEU A 35 -0.67 10.60 -6.72
C LEU A 35 0.60 10.50 -7.57
N PHE A 36 1.45 9.52 -7.29
CA PHE A 36 2.69 9.32 -8.05
C PHE A 36 2.43 8.90 -9.49
N THR A 37 1.39 8.12 -9.76
CA THR A 37 0.98 7.80 -11.12
C THR A 37 0.62 9.06 -11.90
N VAL A 38 -0.17 9.95 -11.32
CA VAL A 38 -0.51 11.23 -11.97
C VAL A 38 0.74 12.07 -12.22
N VAL A 39 1.65 12.19 -11.24
CA VAL A 39 2.92 12.91 -11.42
C VAL A 39 3.72 12.30 -12.56
N ASN A 40 3.82 10.97 -12.63
CA ASN A 40 4.54 10.27 -13.71
C ASN A 40 3.93 10.51 -15.09
N LEU A 41 2.61 10.50 -15.19
CA LEU A 41 1.93 10.79 -16.46
C LEU A 41 2.33 12.17 -17.02
N PHE A 42 2.40 13.17 -16.14
CA PHE A 42 2.84 14.50 -16.55
C PHE A 42 4.33 14.54 -16.87
N THR A 43 5.20 13.93 -16.06
CA THR A 43 6.65 13.92 -16.33
C THR A 43 6.98 13.24 -17.65
N LEU A 44 6.34 12.12 -17.97
CA LEU A 44 6.50 11.43 -19.25
C LEU A 44 6.01 12.27 -20.43
N THR A 45 4.89 12.98 -20.26
CA THR A 45 4.34 13.86 -21.31
C THR A 45 5.27 15.03 -21.63
N PHE A 46 6.01 15.55 -20.65
CA PHE A 46 6.97 16.64 -20.84
C PHE A 46 8.38 16.18 -21.22
N GLY A 47 8.54 14.91 -21.60
CA GLY A 47 9.82 14.37 -22.07
C GLY A 47 10.86 14.14 -20.98
N ASN A 48 10.43 14.09 -19.71
CA ASN A 48 11.31 13.76 -18.60
C ASN A 48 11.42 12.24 -18.39
N SER A 49 12.49 11.85 -17.71
CA SER A 49 12.73 10.46 -17.36
C SER A 49 11.61 9.89 -16.49
N TYR A 50 11.40 8.59 -16.59
CA TYR A 50 10.49 7.80 -15.79
C TYR A 50 10.74 8.04 -14.30
N PHE A 51 9.67 8.27 -13.55
CA PHE A 51 9.72 8.42 -12.11
C PHE A 51 9.34 7.11 -11.43
N LEU A 52 10.19 6.65 -10.53
CA LEU A 52 9.93 5.48 -9.69
C LEU A 52 8.61 5.62 -8.93
N PHE A 53 7.85 4.53 -8.82
CA PHE A 53 6.66 4.48 -7.97
C PHE A 53 5.35 4.93 -8.61
N SER A 54 4.97 4.30 -9.71
CA SER A 54 3.67 4.53 -10.32
C SER A 54 3.01 3.21 -10.73
N ALA A 55 1.70 3.25 -10.96
CA ALA A 55 1.03 2.15 -11.63
C ALA A 55 1.56 2.02 -13.07
N THR A 56 1.95 0.81 -13.45
CA THR A 56 2.61 0.53 -14.74
C THR A 56 1.64 0.70 -15.91
N LEU A 57 0.42 0.16 -15.76
CA LEU A 57 -0.56 0.19 -16.84
C LEU A 57 -0.93 1.60 -17.30
N PRO A 58 -1.25 2.57 -16.42
CA PRO A 58 -1.47 3.96 -16.83
C PRO A 58 -0.24 4.62 -17.45
N ALA A 59 0.95 4.36 -16.91
CA ALA A 59 2.20 4.97 -17.36
C ALA A 59 2.69 4.43 -18.71
N LEU A 60 2.32 3.20 -19.06
CA LEU A 60 2.70 2.56 -20.32
C LEU A 60 2.22 3.35 -21.54
N PHE A 61 1.00 3.89 -21.51
CA PHE A 61 0.41 4.57 -22.67
C PHE A 61 1.16 5.84 -23.06
N PRO A 62 1.43 6.81 -22.16
CA PRO A 62 2.21 7.97 -22.55
C PRO A 62 3.66 7.60 -22.92
N ALA A 63 4.27 6.56 -22.32
CA ALA A 63 5.58 6.08 -22.70
C ALA A 63 5.60 5.56 -24.13
N VAL A 64 4.68 4.65 -24.48
CA VAL A 64 4.57 4.10 -25.84
C VAL A 64 4.24 5.18 -26.86
N MET A 65 3.34 6.11 -26.53
CA MET A 65 2.99 7.20 -27.44
C MET A 65 4.15 8.20 -27.64
N SER A 66 4.97 8.39 -26.61
CA SER A 66 6.19 9.19 -26.71
C SER A 66 7.22 8.55 -27.64
N GLU A 67 7.49 7.25 -27.48
CA GLU A 67 8.37 6.49 -28.36
C GLU A 67 7.86 6.51 -29.81
N LEU A 68 6.56 6.26 -30.00
CA LEU A 68 5.93 6.27 -31.30
C LEU A 68 6.01 7.65 -31.98
N SER A 69 5.86 8.72 -31.21
CA SER A 69 5.95 10.09 -31.70
C SER A 69 7.37 10.48 -32.14
N ALA A 70 8.38 9.81 -31.63
CA ALA A 70 9.79 10.01 -31.98
C ALA A 70 10.20 9.28 -33.27
N ASP A 71 9.47 8.21 -33.64
CA ASP A 71 9.73 7.42 -34.85
C ASP A 71 9.10 8.08 -36.08
N THR A 72 9.85 9.03 -36.67
CA THR A 72 9.37 9.79 -37.83
C THR A 72 9.16 8.93 -39.09
N GLU A 73 9.91 7.82 -39.25
CA GLU A 73 9.76 6.91 -40.37
C GLU A 73 8.46 6.12 -40.29
N TYR A 74 8.13 5.61 -39.10
CA TYR A 74 6.87 4.92 -38.83
C TYR A 74 5.68 5.87 -39.02
N LEU A 75 5.76 7.10 -38.50
CA LEU A 75 4.72 8.10 -38.66
C LEU A 75 4.46 8.44 -40.12
N ALA A 76 5.53 8.64 -40.91
CA ALA A 76 5.40 8.90 -42.33
C ALA A 76 4.76 7.72 -43.08
N SER A 77 5.05 6.48 -42.70
CA SER A 77 4.45 5.27 -43.28
C SER A 77 2.94 5.21 -43.03
N MET A 78 2.47 5.79 -41.91
CA MET A 78 1.05 5.90 -41.54
C MET A 78 0.38 7.16 -42.12
N GLY A 79 1.10 8.01 -42.81
CA GLY A 79 0.60 9.28 -43.34
C GLY A 79 0.40 10.37 -42.30
N ILE A 80 1.00 10.22 -41.12
CA ILE A 80 0.95 11.18 -40.02
C ILE A 80 2.08 12.20 -40.20
N LEU A 81 1.73 13.48 -40.20
CA LEU A 81 2.71 14.55 -40.32
C LEU A 81 3.48 14.73 -38.98
N PRO A 82 4.77 15.12 -39.01
CA PRO A 82 5.54 15.37 -37.79
C PRO A 82 4.90 16.38 -36.85
N GLU A 83 4.12 17.33 -37.39
CA GLU A 83 3.38 18.33 -36.61
C GLU A 83 2.25 17.69 -35.79
N GLU A 84 1.71 16.57 -36.24
CA GLU A 84 0.63 15.82 -35.57
C GLU A 84 1.17 14.85 -34.50
N ALA A 85 2.48 14.58 -34.48
CA ALA A 85 3.11 13.67 -33.52
C ALA A 85 2.84 14.08 -32.05
N SER A 86 2.75 15.39 -31.77
CA SER A 86 2.41 15.91 -30.45
C SER A 86 1.03 15.49 -29.97
N VAL A 87 0.09 15.23 -30.89
CA VAL A 87 -1.26 14.76 -30.55
C VAL A 87 -1.21 13.36 -29.95
N LEU A 88 -0.30 12.49 -30.42
CA LEU A 88 -0.13 11.13 -29.87
C LEU A 88 0.27 11.17 -28.38
N ILE A 89 1.16 12.08 -28.00
CA ILE A 89 1.59 12.26 -26.61
C ILE A 89 0.39 12.67 -25.74
N ILE A 90 -0.42 13.61 -26.22
CA ILE A 90 -1.62 14.06 -25.50
C ILE A 90 -2.64 12.91 -25.38
N VAL A 91 -2.84 12.13 -26.45
CA VAL A 91 -3.70 10.95 -26.41
C VAL A 91 -3.21 9.94 -25.37
N GLY A 92 -1.91 9.66 -25.33
CA GLY A 92 -1.29 8.81 -24.32
C GLY A 92 -1.55 9.29 -22.89
N LEU A 93 -1.40 10.60 -22.64
CA LEU A 93 -1.70 11.22 -21.35
C LEU A 93 -3.17 11.03 -20.96
N VAL A 94 -4.09 11.32 -21.87
CA VAL A 94 -5.54 11.21 -21.62
C VAL A 94 -5.91 9.76 -21.29
N ILE A 95 -5.42 8.78 -22.05
CA ILE A 95 -5.65 7.36 -21.78
C ILE A 95 -5.08 6.97 -20.41
N GLY A 96 -3.84 7.38 -20.10
CA GLY A 96 -3.22 7.12 -18.80
C GLY A 96 -4.02 7.69 -17.64
N LEU A 97 -4.54 8.91 -17.77
CA LEU A 97 -5.42 9.52 -16.76
C LEU A 97 -6.72 8.73 -16.60
N ILE A 98 -7.36 8.31 -17.67
CA ILE A 98 -8.57 7.47 -17.62
C ILE A 98 -8.28 6.15 -16.91
N LEU A 99 -7.16 5.50 -17.19
CA LEU A 99 -6.76 4.26 -16.54
C LEU A 99 -6.37 4.43 -15.06
N THR A 100 -6.06 5.63 -14.61
CA THR A 100 -5.82 5.95 -13.21
C THR A 100 -7.13 6.08 -12.41
N VAL A 101 -8.25 6.40 -13.08
CA VAL A 101 -9.57 6.59 -12.41
C VAL A 101 -10.00 5.38 -11.59
N PRO A 102 -9.92 4.12 -12.05
CA PRO A 102 -10.28 2.94 -11.25
C PRO A 102 -9.55 2.87 -9.90
N TYR A 103 -8.25 3.20 -9.84
CA TYR A 103 -7.48 3.23 -8.59
C TYR A 103 -7.99 4.31 -7.64
N LEU A 104 -8.30 5.50 -8.18
CA LEU A 104 -8.87 6.59 -7.40
C LEU A 104 -10.26 6.22 -6.85
N LEU A 105 -11.12 5.60 -7.66
CA LEU A 105 -12.43 5.12 -7.21
C LEU A 105 -12.30 4.04 -6.13
N CYS A 106 -11.36 3.11 -6.29
CA CYS A 106 -11.06 2.11 -5.26
C CYS A 106 -10.66 2.77 -3.95
N TRP A 107 -9.82 3.81 -3.98
CA TRP A 107 -9.44 4.55 -2.78
C TRP A 107 -10.63 5.26 -2.12
N ILE A 108 -11.46 5.96 -2.89
CA ILE A 108 -12.64 6.70 -2.39
C ILE A 108 -13.63 5.74 -1.74
N PHE A 109 -14.03 4.70 -2.46
CA PHE A 109 -15.08 3.79 -2.03
C PHE A 109 -14.61 2.76 -0.99
N SER A 110 -13.32 2.48 -0.87
CA SER A 110 -12.77 1.61 0.17
C SER A 110 -13.04 2.15 1.59
N LYS A 111 -13.35 3.46 1.74
CA LYS A 111 -13.77 4.03 3.02
C LYS A 111 -15.06 3.38 3.56
N LYS A 112 -15.98 3.03 2.66
CA LYS A 112 -17.31 2.50 3.02
C LYS A 112 -17.38 0.98 2.90
N ARG A 113 -16.65 0.38 1.96
CA ARG A 113 -16.75 -1.06 1.65
C ARG A 113 -15.37 -1.66 1.39
N VAL A 114 -15.03 -2.68 2.14
CA VAL A 114 -13.75 -3.42 2.00
C VAL A 114 -13.61 -4.05 0.61
N GLY A 115 -14.72 -4.39 -0.06
CA GLY A 115 -14.68 -4.94 -1.42
C GLY A 115 -13.92 -4.07 -2.43
N TRP A 116 -13.93 -2.76 -2.28
CA TRP A 116 -13.16 -1.85 -3.13
C TRP A 116 -11.64 -1.94 -2.89
N MET A 117 -11.22 -2.31 -1.67
CA MET A 117 -9.82 -2.61 -1.41
C MET A 117 -9.40 -3.92 -2.08
N VAL A 118 -10.30 -4.91 -2.15
CA VAL A 118 -10.07 -6.15 -2.92
C VAL A 118 -9.98 -5.84 -4.41
N ALA A 119 -10.85 -4.99 -4.95
CA ALA A 119 -10.77 -4.55 -6.34
C ALA A 119 -9.43 -3.84 -6.64
N ALA A 120 -8.98 -2.95 -5.75
CA ALA A 120 -7.66 -2.31 -5.86
C ALA A 120 -6.53 -3.34 -5.90
N LEU A 121 -6.60 -4.38 -5.05
CA LEU A 121 -5.62 -5.47 -5.02
C LEU A 121 -5.59 -6.22 -6.36
N VAL A 122 -6.75 -6.51 -6.96
CA VAL A 122 -6.86 -7.19 -8.26
C VAL A 122 -6.25 -6.33 -9.37
N PHE A 123 -6.64 -5.06 -9.48
CA PHE A 123 -6.07 -4.13 -10.46
C PHE A 123 -4.55 -4.01 -10.32
N PHE A 124 -4.06 -3.86 -9.09
CA PHE A 124 -2.63 -3.75 -8.83
C PHE A 124 -1.87 -5.06 -9.08
N SER A 125 -2.52 -6.22 -8.90
CA SER A 125 -1.93 -7.51 -9.27
C SER A 125 -1.74 -7.64 -10.78
N MET A 126 -2.70 -7.17 -11.58
CA MET A 126 -2.56 -7.11 -13.04
C MET A 126 -1.43 -6.18 -13.46
N ASP A 127 -1.29 -5.07 -12.75
CA ASP A 127 -0.22 -4.11 -12.95
C ASP A 127 1.16 -4.70 -12.66
N CYS A 128 1.30 -5.43 -11.55
CA CYS A 128 2.53 -6.17 -11.23
C CYS A 128 2.86 -7.25 -12.27
N LEU A 129 1.86 -7.95 -12.81
CA LEU A 129 2.08 -8.94 -13.87
C LEU A 129 2.60 -8.26 -15.14
N LEU A 130 2.04 -7.11 -15.50
CA LEU A 130 2.50 -6.34 -16.65
C LEU A 130 3.95 -5.89 -16.48
N LEU A 131 4.31 -5.38 -15.29
CA LEU A 131 5.69 -5.01 -14.96
C LEU A 131 6.65 -6.19 -15.09
N LEU A 132 6.25 -7.38 -14.66
CA LEU A 132 7.06 -8.60 -14.78
C LEU A 132 7.22 -9.08 -16.23
N LEU A 133 6.22 -8.86 -17.09
CA LEU A 133 6.29 -9.19 -18.52
C LEU A 133 7.23 -8.26 -19.29
N THR A 134 7.38 -7.01 -18.84
CA THR A 134 8.26 -6.00 -19.43
C THR A 134 9.58 -5.86 -18.68
N PHE A 135 9.96 -6.88 -17.90
CA PHE A 135 11.10 -6.83 -17.00
C PHE A 135 12.40 -6.50 -17.68
N ASP A 136 13.07 -5.47 -17.16
CA ASP A 136 14.47 -5.14 -17.40
C ASP A 136 15.20 -5.04 -16.06
N VAL A 137 16.51 -5.33 -16.05
CA VAL A 137 17.35 -5.26 -14.83
C VAL A 137 17.35 -3.86 -14.21
N SER A 138 17.18 -2.82 -15.01
CA SER A 138 17.06 -1.42 -14.57
C SER A 138 15.80 -1.19 -13.71
N MET A 139 14.77 -2.05 -13.83
CA MET A 139 13.48 -1.94 -13.14
C MET A 139 13.41 -2.66 -11.78
N ILE A 140 14.54 -3.15 -11.25
CA ILE A 140 14.56 -3.86 -9.95
C ILE A 140 13.98 -3.00 -8.82
N ALA A 141 14.26 -1.70 -8.82
CA ALA A 141 13.72 -0.78 -7.82
C ALA A 141 12.19 -0.68 -7.90
N ASP A 142 11.63 -0.64 -9.12
CA ASP A 142 10.18 -0.63 -9.34
C ASP A 142 9.52 -1.91 -8.83
N ILE A 143 10.13 -3.06 -9.07
CA ILE A 143 9.61 -4.35 -8.58
C ILE A 143 9.57 -4.38 -7.05
N LEU A 144 10.62 -3.90 -6.38
CA LEU A 144 10.66 -3.85 -4.91
C LEU A 144 9.54 -2.94 -4.36
N ILE A 145 9.29 -1.81 -5.00
CA ILE A 145 8.23 -0.88 -4.61
C ILE A 145 6.85 -1.49 -4.88
N HIS A 146 6.66 -2.17 -6.02
CA HIS A 146 5.41 -2.87 -6.32
C HIS A 146 5.14 -3.99 -5.31
N ALA A 147 6.16 -4.77 -4.93
CA ALA A 147 6.04 -5.77 -3.89
C ALA A 147 5.66 -5.16 -2.54
N TRP A 148 6.25 -4.01 -2.19
CA TRP A 148 5.93 -3.28 -0.97
C TRP A 148 4.47 -2.77 -0.97
N VAL A 149 4.00 -2.17 -2.05
CA VAL A 149 2.60 -1.73 -2.20
C VAL A 149 1.65 -2.92 -2.14
N MET A 150 1.97 -4.02 -2.82
CA MET A 150 1.19 -5.27 -2.79
C MET A 150 1.01 -5.77 -1.37
N PHE A 151 2.09 -5.79 -0.56
CA PHE A 151 2.03 -6.15 0.85
C PHE A 151 1.05 -5.27 1.64
N TYR A 152 1.07 -3.94 1.43
CA TYR A 152 0.11 -3.04 2.10
C TYR A 152 -1.32 -3.24 1.63
N LEU A 153 -1.56 -3.55 0.35
CA LEU A 153 -2.90 -3.83 -0.16
C LEU A 153 -3.47 -5.13 0.44
N ILE A 154 -2.66 -6.21 0.49
CA ILE A 154 -3.05 -7.48 1.13
C ILE A 154 -3.37 -7.24 2.61
N THR A 155 -2.47 -6.58 3.33
CA THR A 155 -2.66 -6.24 4.75
C THR A 155 -3.91 -5.37 4.96
N GLY A 156 -4.18 -4.43 4.06
CA GLY A 156 -5.37 -3.61 4.06
C GLY A 156 -6.65 -4.43 3.91
N VAL A 157 -6.68 -5.39 3.00
CA VAL A 157 -7.80 -6.32 2.82
C VAL A 157 -8.03 -7.13 4.10
N MET A 158 -6.96 -7.68 4.70
CA MET A 158 -7.05 -8.45 5.95
C MET A 158 -7.63 -7.61 7.10
N HIS A 159 -7.11 -6.40 7.31
CA HIS A 159 -7.62 -5.50 8.34
C HIS A 159 -9.07 -5.05 8.07
N GLY A 160 -9.43 -4.84 6.81
CA GLY A 160 -10.79 -4.49 6.42
C GLY A 160 -11.79 -5.60 6.75
N PHE A 161 -11.46 -6.86 6.46
CA PHE A 161 -12.30 -8.00 6.85
C PHE A 161 -12.34 -8.21 8.37
N LYS A 162 -11.23 -8.00 9.06
CA LYS A 162 -11.18 -8.06 10.52
C LYS A 162 -12.12 -7.02 11.14
N LEU A 163 -12.07 -5.78 10.67
CA LEU A 163 -12.99 -4.71 11.12
C LEU A 163 -14.46 -5.06 10.94
N LYS A 164 -14.82 -5.70 9.82
CA LYS A 164 -16.22 -6.10 9.57
C LYS A 164 -16.71 -7.15 10.56
N LYS A 165 -15.82 -7.94 11.17
CA LYS A 165 -16.15 -8.99 12.15
C LYS A 165 -16.10 -8.50 13.59
N MET A 166 -15.48 -7.36 13.87
CA MET A 166 -15.38 -6.81 15.21
C MET A 166 -16.69 -6.12 15.59
N PRO A 167 -17.19 -6.35 16.82
CA PRO A 167 -18.30 -5.57 17.35
C PRO A 167 -17.96 -4.09 17.39
N GLU A 168 -18.96 -3.24 17.40
CA GLU A 168 -18.77 -1.82 17.65
C GLU A 168 -18.22 -1.67 19.07
N ASP A 169 -17.14 -0.89 19.24
CA ASP A 169 -16.59 -0.65 20.58
C ASP A 169 -17.69 0.02 21.41
N GLU A 170 -18.13 -0.63 22.49
CA GLU A 170 -18.98 0.02 23.46
C GLU A 170 -18.21 1.23 24.03
N PRO A 171 -18.85 2.39 24.14
CA PRO A 171 -18.21 3.53 24.79
C PRO A 171 -17.75 3.09 26.16
N LEU A 172 -16.44 3.20 26.43
CA LEU A 172 -15.91 2.94 27.78
C LEU A 172 -16.74 3.78 28.75
N PRO A 173 -17.29 3.19 29.83
CA PRO A 173 -18.05 3.94 30.82
C PRO A 173 -17.20 5.14 31.24
N ALA A 174 -17.83 6.32 31.23
CA ALA A 174 -17.16 7.54 31.62
C ALA A 174 -16.56 7.34 33.02
N PHE A 175 -15.32 7.79 33.23
CA PHE A 175 -14.52 7.61 34.45
C PHE A 175 -15.19 8.30 35.69
N GLY A 176 -16.43 8.08 35.91
CA GLY A 176 -17.28 8.63 36.97
C GLY A 176 -18.45 7.73 37.34
N GLU A 177 -18.73 6.70 36.56
CA GLU A 177 -19.80 5.73 36.80
C GLU A 177 -19.26 4.37 37.29
N MET A 178 -18.08 4.37 37.92
CA MET A 178 -17.69 3.21 38.71
C MET A 178 -18.57 3.24 39.99
N ASP A 179 -19.66 2.46 39.98
CA ASP A 179 -20.44 2.19 41.15
C ASP A 179 -19.50 1.70 42.25
N LEU A 180 -19.41 2.46 43.35
CA LEU A 180 -18.62 2.13 44.53
C LEU A 180 -19.17 0.90 45.29
N ASN A 181 -20.14 0.21 44.75
CA ASN A 181 -20.70 -1.03 45.23
C ASN A 181 -19.94 -2.23 44.60
N GLY A 182 -18.70 -2.34 44.91
CA GLY A 182 -17.77 -3.45 44.92
C GLY A 182 -18.17 -4.85 44.42
N GLU A 183 -18.93 -4.99 43.35
CA GLU A 183 -19.10 -6.28 42.68
C GLU A 183 -18.13 -6.31 41.49
N ALA A 184 -16.99 -6.95 41.74
CA ALA A 184 -15.99 -7.18 40.72
C ALA A 184 -16.61 -7.95 39.56
N ALA A 185 -16.71 -7.31 38.40
CA ALA A 185 -16.99 -8.02 37.17
C ALA A 185 -15.97 -9.19 37.01
N PRO A 186 -16.41 -10.38 36.57
CA PRO A 186 -15.51 -11.49 36.40
C PRO A 186 -14.37 -11.06 35.44
N ALA A 187 -13.16 -11.14 35.96
CA ALA A 187 -11.95 -10.89 35.18
C ALA A 187 -12.01 -11.73 33.90
N ALA A 188 -11.88 -11.07 32.74
CA ALA A 188 -11.69 -11.75 31.49
C ALA A 188 -10.32 -12.47 31.56
N GLU A 189 -10.35 -13.71 31.97
CA GLU A 189 -9.22 -14.62 32.12
C GLU A 189 -8.74 -15.20 30.77
N ASP A 190 -9.00 -14.52 29.63
CA ASP A 190 -8.63 -15.01 28.31
C ASP A 190 -7.87 -13.99 27.45
N ALA A 191 -7.21 -13.02 28.07
CA ALA A 191 -6.37 -12.09 27.33
C ALA A 191 -4.92 -12.16 27.81
N ALA A 192 -4.21 -13.22 27.48
CA ALA A 192 -2.76 -13.26 27.31
C ALA A 192 -2.18 -14.67 27.44
N ALA A 193 -2.58 -15.59 26.61
CA ALA A 193 -1.64 -16.62 26.21
C ALA A 193 -0.78 -16.02 25.08
N PHE A 194 0.09 -15.10 25.44
CA PHE A 194 1.24 -14.78 24.62
C PHE A 194 2.14 -16.00 24.71
N ASP A 195 2.13 -16.79 23.63
CA ASP A 195 2.92 -18.00 23.52
C ASP A 195 4.41 -17.61 23.45
N GLU A 196 5.04 -17.57 24.60
CA GLU A 196 6.49 -17.33 24.79
C GLU A 196 7.35 -18.43 24.15
N SER A 197 6.73 -19.54 23.67
CA SER A 197 7.44 -20.67 23.07
C SER A 197 8.01 -20.35 21.68
N LEU A 198 7.61 -19.26 21.05
CA LEU A 198 8.09 -18.86 19.71
C LEU A 198 9.45 -18.15 19.75
N PHE A 199 9.93 -17.73 20.93
CA PHE A 199 11.23 -17.02 21.06
C PHE A 199 12.38 -17.92 21.53
N THR A 200 12.13 -19.16 21.99
CA THR A 200 13.17 -20.05 22.52
C THR A 200 13.84 -20.95 21.47
N ILE A 201 13.43 -20.89 20.19
CA ILE A 201 13.99 -21.79 19.15
C ILE A 201 15.25 -21.20 18.47
N THR A 202 15.64 -19.96 18.75
CA THR A 202 16.74 -19.31 18.01
C THR A 202 18.10 -19.35 18.72
N GLU A 203 18.19 -19.72 20.00
CA GLU A 203 19.47 -19.76 20.71
C GLU A 203 20.18 -21.13 20.70
N GLU A 204 19.47 -22.23 20.50
CA GLU A 204 20.07 -23.58 20.58
C GLU A 204 20.79 -24.04 19.30
N LYS A 205 20.73 -23.26 18.22
CA LYS A 205 21.36 -23.63 16.92
C LYS A 205 22.69 -22.94 16.65
N THR A 206 23.17 -22.08 17.53
CA THR A 206 24.43 -21.32 17.35
C THR A 206 25.61 -21.93 18.11
N GLU A 207 25.39 -22.81 19.09
CA GLU A 207 26.48 -23.46 19.85
C GLU A 207 27.01 -24.75 19.20
N GLU A 208 26.24 -25.44 18.35
CA GLU A 208 26.66 -26.69 17.70
C GLU A 208 27.54 -26.50 16.46
N ALA A 209 27.71 -25.25 15.98
CA ALA A 209 28.55 -24.93 14.82
C ALA A 209 29.99 -24.51 15.16
N ALA A 210 30.31 -24.32 16.43
CA ALA A 210 31.62 -23.81 16.85
C ALA A 210 32.63 -24.91 17.31
N ASP A 211 32.18 -26.16 17.50
CA ASP A 211 33.04 -27.24 18.03
C ASP A 211 33.58 -28.20 16.96
N ASN A 212 33.36 -27.97 15.67
CA ASN A 212 33.76 -28.89 14.61
C ASN A 212 34.87 -28.37 13.67
N THR A 213 35.63 -27.35 14.07
CA THR A 213 36.77 -26.81 13.28
C THR A 213 38.13 -26.87 13.94
N SER A 214 38.34 -27.71 14.95
CA SER A 214 39.66 -27.84 15.62
C SER A 214 40.23 -29.27 15.65
N SER A 215 40.05 -30.07 14.66
CA SER A 215 40.71 -31.38 14.54
C SER A 215 40.97 -31.77 13.08
N GLU A 216 41.80 -31.04 12.36
CA GLU A 216 42.58 -31.54 11.21
C GLU A 216 43.81 -30.61 11.07
N GLU A 217 44.90 -30.92 11.77
CA GLU A 217 46.29 -30.73 11.37
C GLU A 217 47.04 -32.04 11.54
#